data_5c689396081788a5c42de28822468f61
#
_entry.id   5c689396081788a5c42de28822468f61
#
_cell.length_a   1.000
_cell.length_b   1.000
_cell.length_c   1.000
_cell.angle_alpha   90.00
_cell.angle_beta   90.00
_cell.angle_gamma   90.00
#
_symmetry.space_group_name_H-M   'P 1'
#
loop_
_entity.id
_entity.type
_entity.pdbx_description
1 polymer ?
#
loop_
_entity_poly.entity_id
_entity_poly.type
_entity_poly.pdbx_seq_one_letter_code
_entity_poly.pdbx_strand_id
1 'polypeptide(L)'
;MNFKCFLCAEIEEASFMEFLDTIFKEHSVIQALIVISMVCALGLALGKVKVRGISLGVTFVFFIGILAGHLGLTLDAQMLNYAENFGLLVFIYALGLQVGPAFFSSWGKSGMKLNLLALSVVFVGIGLTLILQQFSGVSLPDMVGIMSGATTNTPMLGAAQETLQQINTEEFSKSNMTLGLALTYPLGIVGVIFALIVIRKMLAKHLHITNTNEDRRNKTVIVGFEVNNPAIFGRTIQEIAYLIAKRFVISRVWREGKAIVPTSQTIIQEGDHLLIITTESTADLLSAIIGKKEDRDWNREDIDWDKIDNQLESHRIVITRPEINGKRLGSLRLRNLYGINVSRIHRSGVVLLPTPDLVLFMGDRLTVVGEAKAISNVEKVLGNAVKNLDEPNLVSVFAGMVLSLLVGSIPLFIPGISSPVKLGLAGGAIVVGILVGAFGPRVHMITYTTISANLMLRGLGLSTFLACLGLDAGVHFFETVFRPEGALWIGLGFAITVIPVIIVGFAAIRFMKMDFGTIAGMLCGSMANPMALNYINSTIEGDSPSVAYATVYPLTMFSRLVTAQLLLMLFL
;
A
#
# COMPACT_ATOMS: atom_id res chain seq x y z
N MET A 1 50.85 -4.29 42.44
CA MET A 1 50.09 -5.18 41.56
C MET A 1 49.13 -4.43 40.61
N ASN A 2 49.20 -3.09 40.58
CA ASN A 2 48.18 -2.28 39.81
C ASN A 2 48.70 -1.57 38.54
N PHE A 3 50.03 -1.63 38.25
CA PHE A 3 50.59 -0.90 37.10
C PHE A 3 50.45 -1.69 35.76
N LYS A 4 50.49 -3.02 35.82
CA LYS A 4 50.26 -3.87 34.61
C LYS A 4 48.79 -3.86 34.18
N CYS A 5 47.85 -3.71 35.08
CA CYS A 5 46.42 -3.68 34.76
C CYS A 5 46.01 -2.35 34.09
N PHE A 6 46.63 -1.23 34.50
CA PHE A 6 46.37 0.11 33.92
C PHE A 6 46.95 0.22 32.49
N LEU A 7 48.17 -0.28 32.27
CA LEU A 7 48.79 -0.32 30.93
C LEU A 7 48.07 -1.27 29.96
N CYS A 8 47.51 -2.38 30.42
CA CYS A 8 46.70 -3.27 29.57
C CYS A 8 45.37 -2.62 29.21
N ALA A 9 44.72 -1.88 30.13
CA ALA A 9 43.49 -1.17 29.84
C ALA A 9 43.72 0.01 28.87
N GLU A 10 44.81 0.78 29.02
CA GLU A 10 45.16 1.85 28.08
C GLU A 10 45.54 1.30 26.68
N ILE A 11 46.20 0.15 26.57
CA ILE A 11 46.51 -0.48 25.30
C ILE A 11 45.25 -1.07 24.67
N GLU A 12 44.31 -1.63 25.45
CA GLU A 12 43.04 -2.09 24.94
C GLU A 12 42.15 -0.91 24.49
N GLU A 13 42.08 0.21 25.23
CA GLU A 13 41.39 1.41 24.82
C GLU A 13 42.02 2.07 23.59
N ALA A 14 43.33 2.20 23.52
CA ALA A 14 44.05 2.71 22.34
C ALA A 14 43.83 1.82 21.11
N SER A 15 43.89 0.51 21.26
CA SER A 15 43.61 -0.46 20.19
C SER A 15 42.15 -0.45 19.76
N PHE A 16 41.21 -0.24 20.70
CA PHE A 16 39.80 -0.13 20.40
C PHE A 16 39.48 1.20 19.70
N MET A 17 40.09 2.30 20.11
CA MET A 17 39.94 3.60 19.44
C MET A 17 40.57 3.60 18.04
N GLU A 18 41.71 2.97 17.85
CA GLU A 18 42.35 2.78 16.56
C GLU A 18 41.50 1.89 15.64
N PHE A 19 40.90 0.81 16.19
CA PHE A 19 39.95 -0.04 15.50
C PHE A 19 38.67 0.75 15.08
N LEU A 20 38.11 1.58 15.95
CA LEU A 20 36.98 2.44 15.61
C LEU A 20 37.36 3.48 14.55
N ASP A 21 38.51 4.11 14.66
CA ASP A 21 39.03 5.06 13.66
C ASP A 21 39.19 4.37 12.29
N THR A 22 39.74 3.16 12.24
CA THR A 22 39.87 2.38 11.02
C THR A 22 38.50 2.04 10.40
N ILE A 23 37.50 1.67 11.21
CA ILE A 23 36.15 1.38 10.72
C ILE A 23 35.44 2.63 10.21
N PHE A 24 35.62 3.80 10.83
CA PHE A 24 34.84 5.00 10.52
C PHE A 24 35.55 6.00 9.61
N LYS A 25 36.87 5.94 9.45
CA LYS A 25 37.64 6.83 8.58
C LYS A 25 38.16 6.20 7.29
N GLU A 26 38.38 4.90 7.26
CA GLU A 26 38.78 4.21 6.03
C GLU A 26 37.55 3.96 5.15
N HIS A 27 37.57 4.43 3.90
CA HIS A 27 36.51 4.15 2.90
C HIS A 27 36.50 2.66 2.48
N SER A 28 36.20 1.78 3.43
CA SER A 28 36.19 0.33 3.26
C SER A 28 34.77 -0.19 3.06
N VAL A 29 34.65 -1.39 2.47
CA VAL A 29 33.35 -2.10 2.33
C VAL A 29 32.71 -2.34 3.69
N ILE A 30 33.52 -2.64 4.71
CA ILE A 30 33.03 -2.89 6.07
C ILE A 30 32.42 -1.63 6.66
N GLN A 31 33.09 -0.48 6.50
CA GLN A 31 32.58 0.83 6.92
C GLN A 31 31.22 1.10 6.24
N ALA A 32 31.13 0.94 4.92
CA ALA A 32 29.90 1.20 4.18
C ALA A 32 28.74 0.33 4.71
N LEU A 33 28.96 -0.96 4.93
CA LEU A 33 27.96 -1.87 5.47
C LEU A 33 27.51 -1.48 6.89
N ILE A 34 28.47 -1.12 7.77
CA ILE A 34 28.17 -0.69 9.14
C ILE A 34 27.35 0.60 9.14
N VAL A 35 27.81 1.62 8.40
CA VAL A 35 27.14 2.95 8.37
C VAL A 35 25.73 2.82 7.80
N ILE A 36 25.55 2.17 6.65
CA ILE A 36 24.23 1.98 6.04
C ILE A 36 23.32 1.19 6.99
N SER A 37 23.82 0.09 7.59
CA SER A 37 23.02 -0.72 8.52
C SER A 37 22.64 0.06 9.78
N MET A 38 23.55 0.86 10.33
CA MET A 38 23.31 1.70 11.50
C MET A 38 22.25 2.78 11.20
N VAL A 39 22.39 3.49 10.08
CA VAL A 39 21.42 4.50 9.62
C VAL A 39 20.04 3.88 9.43
N CYS A 40 19.97 2.69 8.79
CA CYS A 40 18.72 1.97 8.62
C CYS A 40 18.11 1.57 9.96
N ALA A 41 18.90 0.96 10.86
CA ALA A 41 18.42 0.49 12.16
C ALA A 41 17.89 1.64 13.03
N LEU A 42 18.66 2.72 13.17
CA LEU A 42 18.26 3.90 13.94
C LEU A 42 17.06 4.60 13.31
N GLY A 43 17.07 4.77 11.98
CA GLY A 43 15.96 5.39 11.26
C GLY A 43 14.65 4.61 11.37
N LEU A 44 14.70 3.29 11.23
CA LEU A 44 13.52 2.43 11.41
C LEU A 44 13.03 2.41 12.87
N ALA A 45 13.93 2.43 13.84
CA ALA A 45 13.57 2.49 15.26
C ALA A 45 12.86 3.81 15.60
N LEU A 46 13.43 4.94 15.21
CA LEU A 46 12.86 6.27 15.43
C LEU A 46 11.60 6.50 14.58
N GLY A 47 11.53 5.89 13.39
CA GLY A 47 10.34 5.93 12.54
C GLY A 47 9.09 5.32 13.16
N LYS A 48 9.20 4.50 14.20
CA LYS A 48 8.06 3.96 14.96
C LYS A 48 7.46 4.97 15.95
N VAL A 49 8.21 6.03 16.28
CA VAL A 49 7.75 7.06 17.23
C VAL A 49 6.60 7.85 16.59
N LYS A 50 5.48 7.95 17.31
CA LYS A 50 4.30 8.70 16.87
C LYS A 50 4.27 10.05 17.59
N VAL A 51 4.29 11.13 16.82
CA VAL A 51 4.10 12.49 17.35
C VAL A 51 2.69 12.93 16.97
N ARG A 52 1.82 13.15 17.95
CA ARG A 52 0.39 13.48 17.75
C ARG A 52 -0.35 12.50 16.81
N GLY A 53 -0.01 11.22 16.91
CA GLY A 53 -0.64 10.17 16.08
C GLY A 53 -0.02 9.97 14.68
N ILE A 54 0.92 10.82 14.25
CA ILE A 54 1.61 10.73 12.96
C ILE A 54 3.01 10.15 13.20
N SER A 55 3.41 9.14 12.41
CA SER A 55 4.76 8.62 12.38
C SER A 55 5.35 8.78 10.97
N LEU A 56 6.63 9.12 10.86
CA LEU A 56 7.31 9.23 9.57
C LEU A 56 7.71 7.87 8.98
N GLY A 57 7.56 6.79 9.77
CA GLY A 57 7.84 5.43 9.30
C GLY A 57 9.26 5.27 8.73
N VAL A 58 9.37 4.53 7.62
CA VAL A 58 10.66 4.26 6.97
C VAL A 58 11.37 5.54 6.49
N THR A 59 10.64 6.62 6.22
CA THR A 59 11.24 7.90 5.79
C THR A 59 12.18 8.50 6.83
N PHE A 60 12.05 8.12 8.10
CA PHE A 60 12.97 8.58 9.14
C PHE A 60 14.42 8.13 8.89
N VAL A 61 14.62 7.03 8.14
CA VAL A 61 15.94 6.57 7.71
C VAL A 61 16.67 7.66 6.92
N PHE A 62 15.95 8.36 6.03
CA PHE A 62 16.50 9.45 5.25
C PHE A 62 17.04 10.60 6.13
N PHE A 63 16.29 11.00 7.14
CA PHE A 63 16.72 12.07 8.06
C PHE A 63 17.89 11.65 8.94
N ILE A 64 17.95 10.38 9.37
CA ILE A 64 19.12 9.85 10.08
C ILE A 64 20.34 9.80 9.14
N GLY A 65 20.14 9.44 7.86
CA GLY A 65 21.18 9.52 6.83
C GLY A 65 21.73 10.96 6.66
N ILE A 66 20.84 11.95 6.58
CA ILE A 66 21.22 13.37 6.52
C ILE A 66 22.07 13.75 7.75
N LEU A 67 21.63 13.38 8.93
CA LEU A 67 22.38 13.66 10.16
C LEU A 67 23.75 12.99 10.17
N ALA A 68 23.81 11.73 9.75
CA ALA A 68 25.06 10.96 9.66
C ALA A 68 26.04 11.59 8.62
N GLY A 69 25.55 11.95 7.45
CA GLY A 69 26.35 12.66 6.42
C GLY A 69 26.87 14.01 6.92
N HIS A 70 26.02 14.78 7.63
CA HIS A 70 26.42 16.05 8.24
C HIS A 70 27.49 15.88 9.32
N LEU A 71 27.43 14.78 10.09
CA LEU A 71 28.45 14.43 11.09
C LEU A 71 29.77 13.90 10.46
N GLY A 72 29.88 13.88 9.14
CA GLY A 72 31.09 13.49 8.42
C GLY A 72 31.22 11.98 8.18
N LEU A 73 30.16 11.17 8.39
CA LEU A 73 30.17 9.76 8.01
C LEU A 73 30.01 9.64 6.49
N THR A 74 31.10 9.88 5.76
CA THR A 74 31.14 9.77 4.30
C THR A 74 31.53 8.37 3.88
N LEU A 75 31.01 7.91 2.75
CA LEU A 75 31.30 6.61 2.15
C LEU A 75 32.04 6.80 0.83
N ASP A 76 32.71 5.75 0.36
CA ASP A 76 33.20 5.72 -1.02
C ASP A 76 32.04 5.93 -2.01
N ALA A 77 32.24 6.82 -2.98
CA ALA A 77 31.21 7.22 -3.92
C ALA A 77 30.69 6.06 -4.79
N GLN A 78 31.54 5.10 -5.15
CA GLN A 78 31.13 3.94 -5.95
C GLN A 78 30.30 2.96 -5.11
N MET A 79 30.68 2.74 -3.86
CA MET A 79 29.93 1.88 -2.93
C MET A 79 28.57 2.50 -2.60
N LEU A 80 28.54 3.81 -2.35
CA LEU A 80 27.31 4.55 -2.08
C LEU A 80 26.33 4.44 -3.27
N ASN A 81 26.83 4.73 -4.49
CA ASN A 81 26.04 4.66 -5.71
C ASN A 81 25.53 3.22 -6.01
N TYR A 82 26.38 2.20 -5.78
CA TYR A 82 25.95 0.81 -5.94
C TYR A 82 24.84 0.44 -4.97
N ALA A 83 24.99 0.77 -3.68
CA ALA A 83 24.00 0.46 -2.65
C ALA A 83 22.68 1.22 -2.89
N GLU A 84 22.78 2.49 -3.32
CA GLU A 84 21.64 3.33 -3.69
C GLU A 84 20.85 2.69 -4.85
N ASN A 85 21.51 2.38 -5.96
CA ASN A 85 20.88 1.80 -7.14
C ASN A 85 20.31 0.40 -6.89
N PHE A 86 21.02 -0.44 -6.12
CA PHE A 86 20.50 -1.75 -5.72
C PHE A 86 19.28 -1.62 -4.83
N GLY A 87 19.31 -0.73 -3.83
CA GLY A 87 18.16 -0.42 -2.97
C GLY A 87 16.96 0.08 -3.76
N LEU A 88 17.19 0.99 -4.72
CA LEU A 88 16.17 1.54 -5.62
C LEU A 88 15.53 0.44 -6.48
N LEU A 89 16.35 -0.41 -7.11
CA LEU A 89 15.88 -1.53 -7.93
C LEU A 89 14.97 -2.47 -7.15
N VAL A 90 15.45 -2.97 -6.00
CA VAL A 90 14.68 -3.88 -5.13
C VAL A 90 13.38 -3.24 -4.67
N PHE A 91 13.44 -1.97 -4.25
CA PHE A 91 12.29 -1.22 -3.78
C PHE A 91 11.22 -1.05 -4.87
N ILE A 92 11.59 -0.55 -6.05
CA ILE A 92 10.64 -0.25 -7.12
C ILE A 92 10.09 -1.54 -7.74
N TYR A 93 10.90 -2.58 -7.89
CA TYR A 93 10.45 -3.87 -8.38
C TYR A 93 9.43 -4.51 -7.42
N ALA A 94 9.73 -4.55 -6.12
CA ALA A 94 8.80 -5.06 -5.10
C ALA A 94 7.50 -4.23 -5.04
N LEU A 95 7.60 -2.91 -5.21
CA LEU A 95 6.44 -2.03 -5.34
C LEU A 95 5.60 -2.38 -6.57
N GLY A 96 6.22 -2.59 -7.72
CA GLY A 96 5.56 -3.02 -8.96
C GLY A 96 4.82 -4.34 -8.80
N LEU A 97 5.45 -5.34 -8.18
CA LEU A 97 4.81 -6.63 -7.86
C LEU A 97 3.55 -6.47 -7.01
N GLN A 98 3.60 -5.61 -6.00
CA GLN A 98 2.47 -5.35 -5.10
C GLN A 98 1.31 -4.65 -5.80
N VAL A 99 1.64 -3.69 -6.67
CA VAL A 99 0.69 -2.80 -7.35
C VAL A 99 0.07 -3.47 -8.59
N GLY A 100 0.79 -4.39 -9.24
CA GLY A 100 0.43 -5.00 -10.52
C GLY A 100 -1.00 -5.56 -10.59
N PRO A 101 -1.46 -6.40 -9.65
CA PRO A 101 -2.82 -6.94 -9.67
C PRO A 101 -3.90 -5.86 -9.59
N ALA A 102 -3.67 -4.82 -8.77
CA ALA A 102 -4.61 -3.71 -8.60
C ALA A 102 -4.59 -2.74 -9.81
N PHE A 103 -3.45 -2.58 -10.48
CA PHE A 103 -3.28 -1.69 -11.61
C PHE A 103 -4.30 -1.95 -12.73
N PHE A 104 -4.39 -3.19 -13.19
CA PHE A 104 -5.33 -3.56 -14.27
C PHE A 104 -6.77 -3.68 -13.78
N SER A 105 -7.01 -4.06 -12.54
CA SER A 105 -8.38 -4.16 -11.98
C SER A 105 -9.02 -2.81 -11.73
N SER A 106 -8.23 -1.75 -11.53
CA SER A 106 -8.71 -0.38 -11.29
C SER A 106 -9.32 0.29 -12.54
N TRP A 107 -9.18 -0.31 -13.72
CA TRP A 107 -9.72 0.22 -15.00
C TRP A 107 -11.21 -0.09 -15.22
N GLY A 108 -11.91 -0.67 -14.24
CA GLY A 108 -13.37 -0.83 -14.28
C GLY A 108 -14.11 0.52 -14.25
N LYS A 109 -15.42 0.52 -14.65
CA LYS A 109 -16.23 1.75 -14.81
C LYS A 109 -16.20 2.70 -13.59
N SER A 110 -16.16 2.16 -12.38
CA SER A 110 -16.12 2.96 -11.13
C SER A 110 -14.70 3.49 -10.85
N GLY A 111 -13.67 2.67 -11.04
CA GLY A 111 -12.28 3.04 -10.81
C GLY A 111 -11.75 4.05 -11.84
N MET A 112 -12.25 4.01 -13.09
CA MET A 112 -11.83 4.92 -14.15
C MET A 112 -12.07 6.39 -13.80
N LYS A 113 -13.22 6.72 -13.21
CA LYS A 113 -13.52 8.10 -12.78
C LYS A 113 -12.55 8.60 -11.72
N LEU A 114 -12.24 7.75 -10.74
CA LEU A 114 -11.28 8.08 -9.68
C LEU A 114 -9.88 8.24 -10.24
N ASN A 115 -9.47 7.36 -11.16
CA ASN A 115 -8.17 7.42 -11.81
C ASN A 115 -7.99 8.67 -12.66
N LEU A 116 -9.01 9.09 -13.41
CA LEU A 116 -8.97 10.34 -14.18
C LEU A 116 -8.85 11.58 -13.28
N LEU A 117 -9.58 11.61 -12.16
CA LEU A 117 -9.45 12.68 -11.17
C LEU A 117 -8.05 12.69 -10.53
N ALA A 118 -7.53 11.54 -10.18
CA ALA A 118 -6.20 11.42 -9.60
C ALA A 118 -5.10 11.84 -10.59
N LEU A 119 -5.23 11.48 -11.88
CA LEU A 119 -4.34 11.98 -12.94
C LEU A 119 -4.45 13.50 -13.11
N SER A 120 -5.64 14.09 -12.95
CA SER A 120 -5.77 15.55 -12.99
C SER A 120 -4.99 16.24 -11.87
N VAL A 121 -4.89 15.64 -10.65
CA VAL A 121 -4.01 16.14 -9.59
C VAL A 121 -2.55 16.11 -10.04
N VAL A 122 -2.12 15.02 -10.68
CA VAL A 122 -0.75 14.89 -11.19
C VAL A 122 -0.45 15.96 -12.24
N PHE A 123 -1.31 16.11 -13.26
CA PHE A 123 -1.07 17.07 -14.34
C PHE A 123 -1.19 18.53 -13.89
N VAL A 124 -2.11 18.87 -13.00
CA VAL A 124 -2.20 20.20 -12.39
C VAL A 124 -0.94 20.49 -11.59
N GLY A 125 -0.45 19.49 -10.84
CA GLY A 125 0.82 19.60 -10.09
C GLY A 125 2.02 19.85 -11.00
N ILE A 126 2.12 19.14 -12.12
CA ILE A 126 3.19 19.32 -13.12
C ILE A 126 3.11 20.70 -13.76
N GLY A 127 1.92 21.10 -14.22
CA GLY A 127 1.71 22.42 -14.82
C GLY A 127 2.07 23.54 -13.85
N LEU A 128 1.68 23.42 -12.58
CA LEU A 128 2.07 24.37 -11.55
C LEU A 128 3.58 24.39 -11.31
N THR A 129 4.23 23.23 -11.30
CA THR A 129 5.68 23.10 -11.13
C THR A 129 6.42 23.82 -12.25
N LEU A 130 6.02 23.63 -13.52
CA LEU A 130 6.63 24.32 -14.66
C LEU A 130 6.39 25.83 -14.62
N ILE A 131 5.21 26.28 -14.22
CA ILE A 131 4.92 27.70 -14.04
C ILE A 131 5.83 28.30 -12.95
N LEU A 132 5.88 27.67 -11.78
CA LEU A 132 6.70 28.13 -10.67
C LEU A 132 8.19 28.13 -11.01
N GLN A 133 8.65 27.17 -11.80
CA GLN A 133 10.02 27.07 -12.29
C GLN A 133 10.40 28.31 -13.09
N GLN A 134 9.55 28.78 -14.00
CA GLN A 134 9.83 29.98 -14.82
C GLN A 134 9.94 31.27 -14.01
N PHE A 135 9.21 31.36 -12.89
CA PHE A 135 9.20 32.58 -12.05
C PHE A 135 10.21 32.55 -10.90
N SER A 136 10.65 31.38 -10.47
CA SER A 136 11.53 31.24 -9.30
C SER A 136 13.00 31.28 -9.61
N GLY A 137 13.41 31.07 -10.88
CA GLY A 137 14.80 30.94 -11.28
C GLY A 137 15.47 29.63 -10.78
N VAL A 138 14.71 28.72 -10.20
CA VAL A 138 15.19 27.39 -9.76
C VAL A 138 15.42 26.52 -10.99
N SER A 139 16.52 25.77 -11.02
CA SER A 139 16.82 24.83 -12.12
C SER A 139 15.71 23.77 -12.25
N LEU A 140 15.48 23.26 -13.46
CA LEU A 140 14.47 22.23 -13.67
C LEU A 140 14.76 20.94 -12.88
N PRO A 141 15.99 20.43 -12.81
CA PRO A 141 16.32 19.29 -11.96
C PRO A 141 15.98 19.53 -10.49
N ASP A 142 16.38 20.68 -9.93
CA ASP A 142 16.09 21.01 -8.53
C ASP A 142 14.57 21.12 -8.30
N MET A 143 13.84 21.68 -9.25
CA MET A 143 12.38 21.77 -9.20
C MET A 143 11.71 20.38 -9.23
N VAL A 144 12.26 19.42 -9.98
CA VAL A 144 11.81 18.01 -9.95
C VAL A 144 12.10 17.38 -8.59
N GLY A 145 13.23 17.69 -7.97
CA GLY A 145 13.55 17.30 -6.59
C GLY A 145 12.51 17.84 -5.59
N ILE A 146 12.21 19.14 -5.66
CA ILE A 146 11.18 19.83 -4.86
C ILE A 146 9.80 19.18 -5.08
N MET A 147 9.42 18.91 -6.33
CA MET A 147 8.14 18.25 -6.67
C MET A 147 8.09 16.82 -6.12
N SER A 148 9.20 16.08 -6.14
CA SER A 148 9.28 14.73 -5.58
C SER A 148 9.03 14.71 -4.06
N GLY A 149 9.59 15.67 -3.33
CA GLY A 149 9.34 15.85 -1.90
C GLY A 149 7.93 16.34 -1.61
N ALA A 150 7.45 17.36 -2.33
CA ALA A 150 6.11 17.91 -2.20
C ALA A 150 5.01 16.86 -2.40
N THR A 151 5.28 15.85 -3.24
CA THR A 151 4.34 14.75 -3.51
C THR A 151 4.67 13.47 -2.76
N THR A 152 5.60 13.52 -1.81
CA THR A 152 6.07 12.39 -0.99
C THR A 152 6.46 11.14 -1.82
N ASN A 153 7.07 11.37 -2.99
CA ASN A 153 7.32 10.33 -4.00
C ASN A 153 8.81 10.11 -4.25
N THR A 154 9.45 9.33 -3.37
CA THR A 154 10.87 8.98 -3.49
C THR A 154 11.24 8.19 -4.77
N PRO A 155 10.40 7.27 -5.31
CA PRO A 155 10.67 6.64 -6.61
C PRO A 155 10.78 7.63 -7.77
N MET A 156 10.01 8.71 -7.73
CA MET A 156 10.06 9.78 -8.71
C MET A 156 11.45 10.47 -8.72
N LEU A 157 12.01 10.73 -7.53
CA LEU A 157 13.36 11.27 -7.40
C LEU A 157 14.40 10.33 -8.00
N GLY A 158 14.37 9.03 -7.62
CA GLY A 158 15.32 8.05 -8.14
C GLY A 158 15.30 7.95 -9.67
N ALA A 159 14.09 7.94 -10.26
CA ALA A 159 13.94 7.94 -11.72
C ALA A 159 14.47 9.22 -12.37
N ALA A 160 14.26 10.37 -11.74
CA ALA A 160 14.77 11.66 -12.21
C ALA A 160 16.31 11.74 -12.14
N GLN A 161 16.90 11.29 -11.04
CA GLN A 161 18.37 11.27 -10.87
C GLN A 161 19.05 10.33 -11.87
N GLU A 162 18.45 9.18 -12.14
CA GLU A 162 18.93 8.25 -13.16
C GLU A 162 18.86 8.88 -14.56
N THR A 163 17.76 9.56 -14.88
CA THR A 163 17.60 10.27 -16.15
C THR A 163 18.62 11.39 -16.30
N LEU A 164 18.87 12.16 -15.25
CA LEU A 164 19.89 13.20 -15.25
C LEU A 164 21.29 12.64 -15.56
N GLN A 165 21.62 11.47 -15.00
CA GLN A 165 22.88 10.78 -15.32
C GLN A 165 22.96 10.33 -16.79
N GLN A 166 21.82 9.89 -17.38
CA GLN A 166 21.78 9.46 -18.78
C GLN A 166 21.97 10.61 -19.76
N ILE A 167 21.46 11.81 -19.42
CA ILE A 167 21.62 13.04 -20.23
C ILE A 167 23.05 13.59 -20.15
N ASN A 168 23.84 13.10 -19.17
CA ASN A 168 25.27 13.43 -19.01
C ASN A 168 25.57 14.95 -18.91
N THR A 169 24.71 15.69 -18.23
CA THR A 169 24.90 17.12 -17.94
C THR A 169 25.70 17.26 -16.64
N GLU A 170 27.00 17.59 -16.74
CA GLU A 170 27.87 17.86 -15.58
C GLU A 170 27.43 19.12 -14.79
N GLU A 171 26.54 19.92 -15.37
CA GLU A 171 26.10 21.23 -14.85
C GLU A 171 25.15 21.08 -13.65
N PHE A 172 24.46 19.92 -13.48
CA PHE A 172 23.46 19.73 -12.45
C PHE A 172 23.85 18.65 -11.45
N SER A 173 23.68 18.95 -10.17
CA SER A 173 24.03 18.04 -9.08
C SER A 173 22.85 17.18 -8.66
N LYS A 174 23.04 15.85 -8.58
CA LYS A 174 22.10 14.92 -7.97
C LYS A 174 21.81 15.27 -6.51
N SER A 175 22.82 15.76 -5.79
CA SER A 175 22.72 16.15 -4.40
C SER A 175 21.70 17.28 -4.20
N ASN A 176 21.65 18.27 -5.11
CA ASN A 176 20.67 19.35 -5.04
C ASN A 176 19.23 18.85 -5.22
N MET A 177 19.00 17.91 -6.14
CA MET A 177 17.68 17.28 -6.29
C MET A 177 17.24 16.57 -4.99
N THR A 178 18.20 15.90 -4.34
CA THR A 178 17.95 15.22 -3.05
C THR A 178 17.66 16.22 -1.94
N LEU A 179 18.38 17.35 -1.90
CA LEU A 179 18.10 18.45 -0.98
C LEU A 179 16.70 19.03 -1.20
N GLY A 180 16.27 19.21 -2.45
CA GLY A 180 14.91 19.63 -2.78
C GLY A 180 13.84 18.70 -2.21
N LEU A 181 14.04 17.39 -2.35
CA LEU A 181 13.16 16.39 -1.71
C LEU A 181 13.20 16.52 -0.19
N ALA A 182 14.38 16.58 0.42
CA ALA A 182 14.56 16.62 1.86
C ALA A 182 13.82 17.80 2.52
N LEU A 183 13.94 18.98 1.92
CA LEU A 183 13.33 20.21 2.42
C LEU A 183 11.81 20.21 2.32
N THR A 184 11.27 19.62 1.25
CA THR A 184 9.84 19.72 0.93
C THR A 184 9.02 18.52 1.40
N TYR A 185 9.66 17.38 1.66
CA TYR A 185 8.97 16.14 2.05
C TYR A 185 8.13 16.27 3.33
N PRO A 186 8.61 16.87 4.45
CA PRO A 186 7.79 17.03 5.65
C PRO A 186 6.55 17.87 5.40
N LEU A 187 6.69 18.93 4.60
CA LEU A 187 5.57 19.79 4.23
C LEU A 187 4.64 19.15 3.21
N GLY A 188 5.13 18.22 2.39
CA GLY A 188 4.31 17.37 1.54
C GLY A 188 3.29 16.56 2.35
N ILE A 189 3.71 16.02 3.53
CA ILE A 189 2.81 15.29 4.42
C ILE A 189 1.79 16.24 5.06
N VAL A 190 2.27 17.31 5.69
CA VAL A 190 1.43 18.27 6.40
C VAL A 190 0.51 19.02 5.45
N GLY A 191 1.01 19.37 4.25
CA GLY A 191 0.28 20.11 3.23
C GLY A 191 -0.94 19.37 2.70
N VAL A 192 -0.86 18.05 2.50
CA VAL A 192 -2.03 17.26 2.09
C VAL A 192 -3.09 17.26 3.20
N ILE A 193 -2.68 17.04 4.47
CA ILE A 193 -3.61 17.07 5.61
C ILE A 193 -4.25 18.47 5.72
N PHE A 194 -3.46 19.53 5.60
CA PHE A 194 -3.93 20.91 5.62
C PHE A 194 -4.96 21.17 4.51
N ALA A 195 -4.63 20.76 3.27
CA ALA A 195 -5.54 20.91 2.13
C ALA A 195 -6.88 20.19 2.34
N LEU A 196 -6.86 18.97 2.90
CA LEU A 196 -8.07 18.21 3.22
C LEU A 196 -8.91 18.89 4.30
N ILE A 197 -8.28 19.47 5.33
CA ILE A 197 -8.98 20.27 6.35
C ILE A 197 -9.63 21.52 5.74
N VAL A 198 -8.91 22.22 4.85
CA VAL A 198 -9.44 23.39 4.14
C VAL A 198 -10.63 23.03 3.27
N ILE A 199 -10.52 21.96 2.46
CA ILE A 199 -11.62 21.46 1.63
C ILE A 199 -12.85 21.14 2.51
N ARG A 200 -12.64 20.43 3.62
CA ARG A 200 -13.70 20.08 4.55
C ARG A 200 -14.40 21.32 5.14
N LYS A 201 -13.64 22.34 5.53
CA LYS A 201 -14.20 23.59 6.07
C LYS A 201 -14.94 24.41 5.01
N MET A 202 -14.36 24.57 3.82
CA MET A 202 -14.94 25.37 2.74
C MET A 202 -16.26 24.78 2.22
N LEU A 203 -16.34 23.46 2.18
CA LEU A 203 -17.49 22.75 1.62
C LEU A 203 -18.42 22.13 2.68
N ALA A 204 -18.27 22.50 3.95
CA ALA A 204 -19.07 21.92 5.05
C ALA A 204 -20.58 21.93 4.79
N LYS A 205 -21.10 22.94 4.07
CA LYS A 205 -22.51 23.05 3.65
C LYS A 205 -22.88 22.15 2.44
N HIS A 206 -21.90 21.68 1.67
CA HIS A 206 -22.08 20.89 0.44
C HIS A 206 -21.57 19.46 0.60
N LEU A 207 -20.89 19.18 1.71
CA LEU A 207 -20.45 17.85 2.03
C LEU A 207 -21.69 17.01 2.34
N HIS A 208 -22.07 16.14 1.41
CA HIS A 208 -22.69 14.89 1.78
C HIS A 208 -21.64 14.10 2.58
N ILE A 209 -21.50 14.45 3.85
CA ILE A 209 -20.96 13.50 4.81
C ILE A 209 -22.04 12.43 4.78
N THR A 210 -21.78 11.34 4.06
CA THR A 210 -22.57 10.12 4.22
C THR A 210 -22.59 9.90 5.71
N ASN A 211 -23.78 10.11 6.26
CA ASN A 211 -23.97 9.97 7.69
C ASN A 211 -23.33 8.64 8.06
N THR A 212 -22.54 8.64 9.12
CA THR A 212 -21.98 7.48 9.83
C THR A 212 -22.94 6.29 9.92
N ASN A 213 -24.22 6.50 9.67
CA ASN A 213 -25.27 5.49 9.58
C ASN A 213 -25.24 4.64 8.30
N GLU A 214 -24.78 5.12 7.13
CA GLU A 214 -24.71 4.27 5.93
C GLU A 214 -23.46 3.41 5.88
N ASP A 215 -22.32 3.89 6.37
CA ASP A 215 -21.08 3.10 6.44
C ASP A 215 -21.12 2.09 7.60
N ARG A 216 -21.70 2.44 8.76
CA ARG A 216 -22.08 1.46 9.78
C ARG A 216 -23.06 0.43 9.21
N ARG A 217 -24.02 0.85 8.43
CA ARG A 217 -25.01 -0.01 7.77
C ARG A 217 -24.40 -1.01 6.78
N ASN A 218 -23.24 -0.71 6.18
CA ASN A 218 -22.55 -1.60 5.24
C ASN A 218 -21.47 -2.48 5.88
N LYS A 219 -21.15 -2.30 7.17
CA LYS A 219 -20.21 -3.15 7.89
C LYS A 219 -20.75 -4.57 7.95
N THR A 220 -19.95 -5.52 7.52
CA THR A 220 -20.28 -6.94 7.60
C THR A 220 -20.29 -7.38 9.07
N VAL A 221 -21.43 -7.87 9.53
CA VAL A 221 -21.64 -8.36 10.89
C VAL A 221 -22.10 -9.81 10.87
N ILE A 222 -21.79 -10.53 11.93
CA ILE A 222 -22.30 -11.89 12.18
C ILE A 222 -23.32 -11.78 13.30
N VAL A 223 -24.52 -12.25 13.04
CA VAL A 223 -25.64 -12.14 13.98
C VAL A 223 -26.36 -13.49 14.08
N GLY A 224 -26.66 -13.92 15.29
CA GLY A 224 -27.55 -15.05 15.57
C GLY A 224 -29.02 -14.59 15.56
N PHE A 225 -29.89 -15.43 15.02
CA PHE A 225 -31.34 -15.24 15.06
C PHE A 225 -32.02 -16.54 15.44
N GLU A 226 -32.97 -16.45 16.36
CA GLU A 226 -33.91 -17.50 16.66
C GLU A 226 -35.16 -17.32 15.77
N VAL A 227 -35.54 -18.39 15.08
CA VAL A 227 -36.66 -18.39 14.14
C VAL A 227 -37.97 -18.46 14.88
N ASN A 228 -38.68 -17.33 15.00
CA ASN A 228 -39.92 -17.22 15.72
C ASN A 228 -41.08 -16.69 14.85
N ASN A 229 -40.79 -16.33 13.57
CA ASN A 229 -41.81 -15.78 12.68
C ASN A 229 -42.51 -16.88 11.88
N PRO A 230 -43.84 -17.12 12.08
CA PRO A 230 -44.58 -18.11 11.35
C PRO A 230 -44.57 -17.94 9.82
N ALA A 231 -44.34 -16.72 9.33
CA ALA A 231 -44.32 -16.41 7.90
C ALA A 231 -43.20 -17.11 7.11
N ILE A 232 -42.16 -17.61 7.82
CA ILE A 232 -41.04 -18.29 7.18
C ILE A 232 -40.96 -19.79 7.51
N PHE A 233 -41.84 -20.29 8.36
CA PHE A 233 -41.87 -21.70 8.67
C PHE A 233 -42.19 -22.54 7.43
N GLY A 234 -41.46 -23.63 7.24
CA GLY A 234 -41.64 -24.52 6.09
C GLY A 234 -41.12 -23.98 4.76
N ARG A 235 -40.59 -22.75 4.72
CA ARG A 235 -40.00 -22.16 3.51
C ARG A 235 -38.54 -22.57 3.36
N THR A 236 -38.11 -22.66 2.12
CA THR A 236 -36.68 -22.84 1.78
C THR A 236 -35.90 -21.55 1.97
N ILE A 237 -34.60 -21.65 2.24
CA ILE A 237 -33.69 -20.49 2.30
C ILE A 237 -33.74 -19.69 1.01
N GLN A 238 -33.90 -20.34 -0.13
CA GLN A 238 -34.04 -19.67 -1.43
C GLN A 238 -35.29 -18.78 -1.48
N GLU A 239 -36.43 -19.27 -1.03
CA GLU A 239 -37.67 -18.47 -0.99
C GLU A 239 -37.56 -17.29 -0.02
N ILE A 240 -36.93 -17.50 1.14
CA ILE A 240 -36.67 -16.44 2.11
C ILE A 240 -35.74 -15.37 1.50
N ALA A 241 -34.70 -15.80 0.75
CA ALA A 241 -33.79 -14.87 0.09
C ALA A 241 -34.48 -14.00 -0.98
N TYR A 242 -35.46 -14.56 -1.69
CA TYR A 242 -36.29 -13.77 -2.64
C TYR A 242 -37.17 -12.74 -1.93
N LEU A 243 -37.73 -13.09 -0.78
CA LEU A 243 -38.58 -12.18 -0.02
C LEU A 243 -37.83 -10.96 0.53
N ILE A 244 -36.56 -11.17 0.93
CA ILE A 244 -35.78 -10.15 1.61
C ILE A 244 -35.14 -9.16 0.61
N ALA A 245 -34.86 -9.58 -0.62
CA ALA A 245 -34.22 -8.77 -1.68
C ALA A 245 -32.92 -8.05 -1.24
N LYS A 246 -32.29 -8.50 -0.16
CA LYS A 246 -31.03 -7.99 0.39
C LYS A 246 -30.01 -9.12 0.50
N ARG A 247 -28.71 -8.75 0.54
CA ARG A 247 -27.62 -9.74 0.59
C ARG A 247 -27.37 -10.22 2.02
N PHE A 248 -27.49 -11.50 2.23
CA PHE A 248 -27.13 -12.19 3.47
C PHE A 248 -26.69 -13.62 3.17
N VAL A 249 -25.95 -14.21 4.09
CA VAL A 249 -25.50 -15.60 4.00
C VAL A 249 -25.80 -16.29 5.31
N ILE A 250 -26.59 -17.38 5.29
CA ILE A 250 -26.77 -18.23 6.46
C ILE A 250 -25.58 -19.19 6.49
N SER A 251 -24.75 -19.04 7.51
CA SER A 251 -23.53 -19.83 7.69
C SER A 251 -23.85 -21.20 8.27
N ARG A 252 -24.70 -21.24 9.32
CA ARG A 252 -25.09 -22.45 10.07
C ARG A 252 -26.54 -22.34 10.47
N VAL A 253 -27.18 -23.53 10.63
CA VAL A 253 -28.49 -23.70 11.23
C VAL A 253 -28.33 -24.70 12.36
N TRP A 254 -28.73 -24.36 13.59
CA TRP A 254 -28.84 -25.30 14.71
C TRP A 254 -30.28 -25.71 14.87
N ARG A 255 -30.50 -27.01 14.88
CA ARG A 255 -31.79 -27.66 15.08
C ARG A 255 -31.61 -28.85 16.02
N GLU A 256 -32.36 -28.90 17.10
CA GLU A 256 -32.32 -30.00 18.08
C GLU A 256 -30.89 -30.32 18.56
N GLY A 257 -30.07 -29.28 18.80
CA GLY A 257 -28.69 -29.42 19.28
C GLY A 257 -27.66 -29.87 18.22
N LYS A 258 -28.06 -29.98 16.93
CA LYS A 258 -27.16 -30.33 15.82
C LYS A 258 -26.98 -29.15 14.87
N ALA A 259 -25.76 -28.95 14.48
CA ALA A 259 -25.44 -27.93 13.45
C ALA A 259 -25.53 -28.52 12.04
N ILE A 260 -26.13 -27.76 11.15
CA ILE A 260 -26.36 -28.13 9.74
C ILE A 260 -25.73 -27.06 8.87
N VAL A 261 -24.96 -27.44 7.84
CA VAL A 261 -24.56 -26.56 6.77
C VAL A 261 -25.74 -26.35 5.82
N PRO A 262 -26.36 -25.15 5.80
CA PRO A 262 -27.57 -24.98 5.04
C PRO A 262 -27.31 -24.91 3.55
N THR A 263 -28.21 -25.43 2.74
CA THR A 263 -28.27 -25.25 1.27
C THR A 263 -29.41 -24.30 0.91
N SER A 264 -29.52 -23.92 -0.35
CA SER A 264 -30.67 -23.13 -0.83
C SER A 264 -32.02 -23.83 -0.64
N GLN A 265 -32.02 -25.16 -0.57
CA GLN A 265 -33.19 -26.01 -0.42
C GLN A 265 -33.48 -26.38 1.06
N THR A 266 -32.64 -25.96 1.98
CA THR A 266 -32.87 -26.21 3.40
C THR A 266 -34.14 -25.51 3.85
N ILE A 267 -35.08 -26.28 4.40
CA ILE A 267 -36.35 -25.80 4.93
C ILE A 267 -36.11 -25.30 6.36
N ILE A 268 -36.56 -24.11 6.66
CA ILE A 268 -36.46 -23.45 7.97
C ILE A 268 -37.66 -23.87 8.82
N GLN A 269 -37.39 -24.20 10.09
CA GLN A 269 -38.41 -24.65 11.06
C GLN A 269 -38.46 -23.70 12.26
N GLU A 270 -39.57 -23.75 12.99
CA GLU A 270 -39.72 -23.04 14.26
C GLU A 270 -38.61 -23.45 15.24
N GLY A 271 -38.03 -22.51 15.95
CA GLY A 271 -36.97 -22.73 16.92
C GLY A 271 -35.59 -23.04 16.33
N ASP A 272 -35.42 -22.96 15.00
CA ASP A 272 -34.09 -22.99 14.40
C ASP A 272 -33.27 -21.76 14.85
N HIS A 273 -31.99 -21.98 15.19
CA HIS A 273 -31.05 -20.89 15.42
C HIS A 273 -30.19 -20.71 14.19
N LEU A 274 -30.23 -19.51 13.58
CA LEU A 274 -29.53 -19.17 12.35
C LEU A 274 -28.34 -18.27 12.62
N LEU A 275 -27.15 -18.68 12.21
CA LEU A 275 -26.00 -17.78 12.19
C LEU A 275 -25.91 -17.12 10.81
N ILE A 276 -26.15 -15.81 10.79
CA ILE A 276 -26.26 -15.03 9.54
C ILE A 276 -25.14 -14.02 9.46
N ILE A 277 -24.52 -13.98 8.29
CA ILE A 277 -23.52 -12.96 7.91
C ILE A 277 -24.19 -11.99 6.95
N THR A 278 -24.23 -10.73 7.34
CA THR A 278 -24.94 -9.68 6.61
C THR A 278 -24.33 -8.31 6.91
N THR A 279 -24.96 -7.24 6.43
CA THR A 279 -24.62 -5.87 6.84
C THR A 279 -25.48 -5.46 8.04
N GLU A 280 -24.98 -4.50 8.84
CA GLU A 280 -25.70 -4.03 10.02
C GLU A 280 -27.11 -3.51 9.67
N SER A 281 -27.26 -2.80 8.55
CA SER A 281 -28.56 -2.33 8.05
C SER A 281 -29.51 -3.44 7.64
N THR A 282 -28.99 -4.58 7.22
CA THR A 282 -29.81 -5.72 6.83
C THR A 282 -30.16 -6.58 8.05
N ALA A 283 -29.30 -6.57 9.09
CA ALA A 283 -29.56 -7.30 10.32
C ALA A 283 -30.87 -6.86 11.02
N ASP A 284 -31.16 -5.54 11.02
CA ASP A 284 -32.40 -5.01 11.60
C ASP A 284 -33.64 -5.48 10.80
N LEU A 285 -33.53 -5.52 9.46
CA LEU A 285 -34.58 -6.03 8.59
C LEU A 285 -34.79 -7.54 8.81
N LEU A 286 -33.69 -8.29 8.94
CA LEU A 286 -33.72 -9.73 9.19
C LEU A 286 -34.36 -10.05 10.54
N SER A 287 -34.16 -9.22 11.56
CA SER A 287 -34.84 -9.37 12.85
C SER A 287 -36.35 -9.29 12.74
N ALA A 288 -36.87 -8.41 11.88
CA ALA A 288 -38.32 -8.29 11.65
C ALA A 288 -38.90 -9.49 10.87
N ILE A 289 -38.11 -10.14 9.99
CA ILE A 289 -38.60 -11.19 9.10
C ILE A 289 -38.35 -12.59 9.69
N ILE A 290 -37.20 -12.81 10.33
CA ILE A 290 -36.76 -14.12 10.83
C ILE A 290 -37.26 -14.35 12.26
N GLY A 291 -37.01 -13.35 13.13
CA GLY A 291 -37.38 -13.47 14.54
C GLY A 291 -36.38 -12.79 15.46
N LYS A 292 -36.27 -13.28 16.68
CA LYS A 292 -35.49 -12.63 17.73
C LYS A 292 -33.99 -12.69 17.49
N LYS A 293 -33.35 -11.52 17.55
CA LYS A 293 -31.88 -11.41 17.51
C LYS A 293 -31.29 -11.95 18.83
N GLU A 294 -30.25 -12.77 18.73
CA GLU A 294 -29.48 -13.23 19.89
C GLU A 294 -28.53 -12.15 20.40
N ASP A 295 -28.39 -12.00 21.72
CA ASP A 295 -27.53 -10.99 22.36
C ASP A 295 -26.04 -11.35 22.32
N ARG A 296 -25.66 -12.48 21.72
CA ARG A 296 -24.28 -12.94 21.62
C ARG A 296 -23.54 -12.19 20.52
N ASP A 297 -22.40 -11.57 20.88
CA ASP A 297 -21.50 -10.95 19.89
C ASP A 297 -20.68 -12.04 19.17
N TRP A 298 -21.11 -12.37 17.96
CA TRP A 298 -20.47 -13.35 17.08
C TRP A 298 -19.30 -12.77 16.28
N ASN A 299 -18.98 -11.47 16.41
CA ASN A 299 -17.87 -10.81 15.71
C ASN A 299 -16.55 -10.87 16.49
N ARG A 300 -16.54 -11.35 17.71
CA ARG A 300 -15.34 -11.44 18.54
C ARG A 300 -14.34 -12.44 17.93
N GLU A 301 -13.06 -12.05 17.89
CA GLU A 301 -11.98 -12.88 17.34
C GLU A 301 -11.64 -14.09 18.23
N ASP A 302 -11.98 -14.02 19.51
CA ASP A 302 -11.73 -15.05 20.52
C ASP A 302 -12.82 -16.14 20.60
N ILE A 303 -13.81 -16.11 19.73
CA ILE A 303 -14.82 -17.17 19.65
C ILE A 303 -14.18 -18.42 19.07
N ASP A 304 -14.03 -19.43 19.93
CA ASP A 304 -13.60 -20.77 19.55
C ASP A 304 -14.78 -21.51 18.92
N TRP A 305 -14.83 -21.49 17.60
CA TRP A 305 -15.91 -22.09 16.81
C TRP A 305 -15.96 -23.62 16.95
N ASP A 306 -14.82 -24.25 17.22
CA ASP A 306 -14.70 -25.71 17.38
C ASP A 306 -15.30 -26.19 18.68
N LYS A 307 -15.35 -25.33 19.72
CA LYS A 307 -16.04 -25.62 20.97
C LYS A 307 -17.57 -25.48 20.90
N ILE A 308 -18.06 -24.71 19.92
CA ILE A 308 -19.50 -24.46 19.78
C ILE A 308 -20.18 -25.60 19.03
N ASP A 309 -19.44 -26.29 18.15
CA ASP A 309 -19.99 -27.36 17.32
C ASP A 309 -18.95 -28.46 17.03
N ASN A 310 -19.14 -29.61 17.63
CA ASN A 310 -18.25 -30.77 17.47
C ASN A 310 -18.37 -31.47 16.10
N GLN A 311 -19.31 -31.09 15.23
CA GLN A 311 -19.55 -31.76 13.94
C GLN A 311 -19.04 -30.94 12.75
N LEU A 312 -18.94 -29.62 12.89
CA LEU A 312 -18.51 -28.71 11.82
C LEU A 312 -17.32 -27.91 12.25
N GLU A 313 -16.26 -28.00 11.48
CA GLU A 313 -15.04 -27.21 11.66
C GLU A 313 -15.09 -25.89 10.86
N SER A 314 -14.37 -24.88 11.34
CA SER A 314 -14.19 -23.62 10.65
C SER A 314 -12.71 -23.40 10.35
N HIS A 315 -12.34 -23.45 9.07
CA HIS A 315 -10.96 -23.28 8.64
C HIS A 315 -10.78 -22.02 7.80
N ARG A 316 -9.59 -21.42 7.89
CA ARG A 316 -9.19 -20.32 7.03
C ARG A 316 -8.33 -20.87 5.90
N ILE A 317 -8.84 -20.85 4.68
CA ILE A 317 -8.17 -21.34 3.47
C ILE A 317 -7.68 -20.11 2.67
N VAL A 318 -6.41 -20.13 2.30
CA VAL A 318 -5.85 -19.10 1.42
C VAL A 318 -5.90 -19.58 -0.02
N ILE A 319 -6.40 -18.73 -0.92
CA ILE A 319 -6.38 -19.04 -2.35
C ILE A 319 -4.95 -18.95 -2.85
N THR A 320 -4.40 -20.10 -3.25
CA THR A 320 -3.03 -20.22 -3.76
C THR A 320 -2.95 -20.83 -5.16
N ARG A 321 -4.07 -21.33 -5.71
CA ARG A 321 -4.12 -21.85 -7.07
C ARG A 321 -4.37 -20.76 -8.10
N PRO A 322 -3.50 -20.64 -9.14
CA PRO A 322 -3.65 -19.66 -10.21
C PRO A 322 -4.98 -19.77 -10.96
N GLU A 323 -5.50 -21.01 -11.10
CA GLU A 323 -6.73 -21.29 -11.84
C GLU A 323 -7.97 -20.69 -11.16
N ILE A 324 -7.88 -20.33 -9.89
CA ILE A 324 -8.98 -19.73 -9.13
C ILE A 324 -8.98 -18.20 -9.26
N ASN A 325 -7.82 -17.62 -9.59
CA ASN A 325 -7.68 -16.17 -9.72
C ASN A 325 -8.61 -15.62 -10.81
N GLY A 326 -9.43 -14.63 -10.45
CA GLY A 326 -10.40 -14.00 -11.36
C GLY A 326 -11.70 -14.78 -11.54
N LYS A 327 -11.89 -15.95 -10.92
CA LYS A 327 -13.16 -16.68 -10.96
C LYS A 327 -14.17 -16.12 -9.97
N ARG A 328 -15.45 -16.18 -10.31
CA ARG A 328 -16.53 -15.85 -9.39
C ARG A 328 -16.72 -16.97 -8.36
N LEU A 329 -16.94 -16.62 -7.10
CA LEU A 329 -17.17 -17.57 -6.01
C LEU A 329 -18.29 -18.58 -6.36
N GLY A 330 -19.39 -18.10 -6.92
CA GLY A 330 -20.53 -18.94 -7.31
C GLY A 330 -20.19 -19.97 -8.41
N SER A 331 -19.22 -19.67 -9.29
CA SER A 331 -18.80 -20.61 -10.34
C SER A 331 -18.09 -21.84 -9.79
N LEU A 332 -17.51 -21.76 -8.60
CA LEU A 332 -16.81 -22.87 -7.96
C LEU A 332 -17.79 -23.88 -7.31
N ARG A 333 -19.06 -23.51 -7.12
CA ARG A 333 -20.13 -24.36 -6.54
C ARG A 333 -19.70 -25.11 -5.28
N LEU A 334 -18.84 -24.49 -4.43
CA LEU A 334 -18.21 -25.13 -3.28
C LEU A 334 -19.22 -25.77 -2.32
N ARG A 335 -20.38 -25.11 -2.13
CA ARG A 335 -21.46 -25.62 -1.29
C ARG A 335 -22.08 -26.91 -1.87
N ASN A 336 -22.36 -26.93 -3.18
CA ASN A 336 -23.06 -28.03 -3.82
C ASN A 336 -22.15 -29.25 -4.08
N LEU A 337 -20.87 -29.00 -4.40
CA LEU A 337 -19.92 -30.07 -4.74
C LEU A 337 -19.22 -30.66 -3.52
N TYR A 338 -18.99 -29.85 -2.49
CA TYR A 338 -18.17 -30.24 -1.34
C TYR A 338 -18.90 -30.14 0.00
N GLY A 339 -20.15 -29.66 0.04
CA GLY A 339 -20.91 -29.50 1.29
C GLY A 339 -20.34 -28.45 2.24
N ILE A 340 -19.52 -27.52 1.78
CA ILE A 340 -18.94 -26.46 2.60
C ILE A 340 -19.63 -25.11 2.35
N ASN A 341 -19.65 -24.28 3.37
CA ASN A 341 -20.11 -22.91 3.27
C ASN A 341 -18.95 -21.93 3.46
N VAL A 342 -18.87 -20.91 2.59
CA VAL A 342 -17.93 -19.80 2.77
C VAL A 342 -18.62 -18.74 3.62
N SER A 343 -18.10 -18.48 4.81
CA SER A 343 -18.71 -17.56 5.75
C SER A 343 -18.22 -16.10 5.54
N ARG A 344 -16.97 -15.91 5.27
CA ARG A 344 -16.38 -14.57 4.99
C ARG A 344 -15.12 -14.69 4.16
N ILE A 345 -14.75 -13.58 3.52
CA ILE A 345 -13.53 -13.46 2.74
C ILE A 345 -12.74 -12.26 3.25
N HIS A 346 -11.49 -12.49 3.64
CA HIS A 346 -10.57 -11.43 4.02
C HIS A 346 -9.66 -11.09 2.85
N ARG A 347 -9.69 -9.84 2.42
CA ARG A 347 -8.84 -9.29 1.35
C ARG A 347 -8.18 -8.00 1.84
N SER A 348 -6.86 -7.97 1.92
CA SER A 348 -6.11 -6.77 2.28
C SER A 348 -6.61 -6.06 3.55
N GLY A 349 -7.01 -6.83 4.59
CA GLY A 349 -7.52 -6.28 5.85
C GLY A 349 -9.04 -6.00 5.89
N VAL A 350 -9.73 -6.10 4.75
CA VAL A 350 -11.18 -5.89 4.67
C VAL A 350 -11.92 -7.22 4.67
N VAL A 351 -13.03 -7.29 5.41
CA VAL A 351 -13.93 -8.46 5.42
C VAL A 351 -15.03 -8.26 4.39
N LEU A 352 -15.06 -9.15 3.40
CA LEU A 352 -16.04 -9.14 2.31
C LEU A 352 -17.11 -10.18 2.53
N LEU A 353 -18.36 -9.84 2.18
CA LEU A 353 -19.47 -10.78 2.16
C LEU A 353 -19.31 -11.74 0.97
N PRO A 354 -19.36 -13.08 1.19
CA PRO A 354 -19.15 -14.09 0.14
C PRO A 354 -20.37 -14.23 -0.77
N THR A 355 -20.58 -13.28 -1.66
CA THR A 355 -21.67 -13.33 -2.65
C THR A 355 -21.25 -14.16 -3.87
N PRO A 356 -22.19 -14.81 -4.58
CA PRO A 356 -21.87 -15.64 -5.75
C PRO A 356 -21.16 -14.89 -6.89
N ASP A 357 -21.42 -13.60 -7.03
CA ASP A 357 -20.82 -12.71 -8.03
C ASP A 357 -19.45 -12.17 -7.62
N LEU A 358 -19.02 -12.36 -6.36
CA LEU A 358 -17.71 -11.91 -5.89
C LEU A 358 -16.59 -12.63 -6.65
N VAL A 359 -15.72 -11.84 -7.25
CA VAL A 359 -14.52 -12.35 -7.92
C VAL A 359 -13.44 -12.63 -6.88
N LEU A 360 -12.90 -13.82 -6.91
CA LEU A 360 -11.84 -14.29 -6.04
C LEU A 360 -10.47 -13.94 -6.62
N PHE A 361 -9.56 -13.55 -5.74
CA PHE A 361 -8.18 -13.28 -6.10
C PHE A 361 -7.22 -14.12 -5.25
N MET A 362 -6.05 -14.33 -5.78
CA MET A 362 -5.00 -14.99 -5.04
C MET A 362 -4.62 -14.19 -3.81
N GLY A 363 -4.36 -14.91 -2.71
CA GLY A 363 -4.14 -14.31 -1.40
C GLY A 363 -5.42 -13.97 -0.64
N ASP A 364 -6.61 -14.10 -1.23
CA ASP A 364 -7.86 -14.04 -0.47
C ASP A 364 -7.89 -15.15 0.56
N ARG A 365 -8.29 -14.82 1.78
CA ARG A 365 -8.46 -15.78 2.86
C ARG A 365 -9.93 -16.05 3.06
N LEU A 366 -10.36 -17.25 2.68
CA LEU A 366 -11.74 -17.69 2.84
C LEU A 366 -11.90 -18.39 4.19
N THR A 367 -12.84 -17.93 5.00
CA THR A 367 -13.30 -18.70 6.16
C THR A 367 -14.40 -19.65 5.69
N VAL A 368 -14.09 -20.94 5.69
CA VAL A 368 -15.00 -22.01 5.27
C VAL A 368 -15.50 -22.79 6.49
N VAL A 369 -16.72 -23.29 6.39
CA VAL A 369 -17.38 -24.08 7.43
C VAL A 369 -17.91 -25.37 6.80
N GLY A 370 -17.59 -26.50 7.37
CA GLY A 370 -18.00 -27.80 6.90
C GLY A 370 -17.37 -28.94 7.69
N GLU A 371 -17.62 -30.17 7.27
CA GLU A 371 -16.94 -31.33 7.84
C GLU A 371 -15.44 -31.33 7.50
N ALA A 372 -14.59 -31.84 8.40
CA ALA A 372 -13.12 -31.86 8.22
C ALA A 372 -12.68 -32.44 6.87
N LYS A 373 -13.32 -33.55 6.43
CA LYS A 373 -13.02 -34.20 5.14
C LYS A 373 -13.42 -33.33 3.94
N ALA A 374 -14.54 -32.62 4.03
CA ALA A 374 -15.03 -31.72 3.00
C ALA A 374 -14.10 -30.50 2.88
N ILE A 375 -13.66 -29.93 4.01
CA ILE A 375 -12.70 -28.84 4.08
C ILE A 375 -11.38 -29.23 3.42
N SER A 376 -10.83 -30.41 3.76
CA SER A 376 -9.59 -30.93 3.16
C SER A 376 -9.69 -31.06 1.62
N ASN A 377 -10.85 -31.45 1.10
CA ASN A 377 -11.06 -31.51 -0.36
C ASN A 377 -11.09 -30.11 -0.98
N VAL A 378 -11.72 -29.15 -0.31
CA VAL A 378 -11.76 -27.75 -0.78
C VAL A 378 -10.39 -27.09 -0.68
N GLU A 379 -9.58 -27.41 0.32
CA GLU A 379 -8.19 -26.98 0.41
C GLU A 379 -7.38 -27.40 -0.81
N LYS A 380 -7.58 -28.62 -1.30
CA LYS A 380 -6.94 -29.09 -2.55
C LYS A 380 -7.38 -28.30 -3.77
N VAL A 381 -8.64 -27.85 -3.81
CA VAL A 381 -9.19 -27.07 -4.93
C VAL A 381 -8.72 -25.62 -4.90
N LEU A 382 -8.73 -25.00 -3.73
CA LEU A 382 -8.34 -23.60 -3.54
C LEU A 382 -6.82 -23.42 -3.42
N GLY A 383 -6.14 -24.50 -3.02
CA GLY A 383 -4.70 -24.57 -2.96
C GLY A 383 -4.07 -24.48 -1.59
N ASN A 384 -4.71 -23.96 -0.58
CA ASN A 384 -4.27 -23.76 0.85
C ASN A 384 -2.82 -24.19 1.22
N ALA A 385 -1.91 -24.07 0.28
CA ALA A 385 -0.51 -24.43 0.43
C ALA A 385 0.20 -23.28 1.18
N VAL A 386 -0.21 -23.05 2.44
CA VAL A 386 0.46 -22.06 3.32
C VAL A 386 1.95 -22.36 3.41
N LYS A 387 2.34 -23.64 3.42
CA LYS A 387 3.76 -24.03 3.34
C LYS A 387 4.47 -23.61 2.04
N ASN A 388 3.78 -23.58 0.91
CA ASN A 388 4.35 -23.07 -0.34
C ASN A 388 4.38 -21.54 -0.40
N LEU A 389 3.67 -20.87 0.51
CA LEU A 389 3.74 -19.42 0.70
C LEU A 389 4.82 -19.03 1.71
N ASP A 390 5.30 -19.96 2.54
CA ASP A 390 6.34 -19.71 3.54
C ASP A 390 7.74 -19.62 2.91
N GLU A 391 7.94 -20.17 1.70
CA GLU A 391 9.19 -20.05 0.95
C GLU A 391 9.02 -19.08 -0.22
N PRO A 392 9.51 -17.82 -0.09
CA PRO A 392 9.48 -16.87 -1.21
C PRO A 392 10.35 -17.38 -2.35
N ASN A 393 9.82 -17.41 -3.57
CA ASN A 393 10.58 -17.83 -4.73
C ASN A 393 11.57 -16.74 -5.17
N LEU A 394 12.77 -16.76 -4.59
CA LEU A 394 13.83 -15.81 -4.90
C LEU A 394 14.29 -15.88 -6.36
N VAL A 395 14.18 -17.04 -7.02
CA VAL A 395 14.51 -17.18 -8.45
C VAL A 395 13.63 -16.26 -9.30
N SER A 396 12.32 -16.25 -9.04
CA SER A 396 11.39 -15.35 -9.74
C SER A 396 11.68 -13.87 -9.46
N VAL A 397 12.11 -13.54 -8.24
CA VAL A 397 12.45 -12.15 -7.88
C VAL A 397 13.69 -11.70 -8.65
N PHE A 398 14.79 -12.49 -8.59
CA PHE A 398 16.02 -12.12 -9.29
C PHE A 398 15.87 -12.15 -10.82
N ALA A 399 15.14 -13.13 -11.38
CA ALA A 399 14.84 -13.17 -12.81
C ALA A 399 14.03 -11.94 -13.25
N GLY A 400 13.05 -11.51 -12.44
CA GLY A 400 12.30 -10.30 -12.69
C GLY A 400 13.16 -9.03 -12.58
N MET A 401 14.10 -8.97 -11.65
CA MET A 401 15.06 -7.86 -11.55
C MET A 401 15.98 -7.79 -12.78
N VAL A 402 16.50 -8.94 -13.25
CA VAL A 402 17.28 -9.01 -14.49
C VAL A 402 16.45 -8.53 -15.68
N LEU A 403 15.23 -9.02 -15.81
CA LEU A 403 14.31 -8.56 -16.87
C LEU A 403 14.02 -7.06 -16.77
N SER A 404 13.92 -6.51 -15.56
CA SER A 404 13.73 -5.08 -15.32
C SER A 404 14.90 -4.26 -15.85
N LEU A 405 16.12 -4.71 -15.59
CA LEU A 405 17.33 -4.05 -16.08
C LEU A 405 17.44 -4.13 -17.61
N LEU A 406 17.12 -5.29 -18.20
CA LEU A 406 17.11 -5.47 -19.66
C LEU A 406 16.08 -4.55 -20.30
N VAL A 407 14.84 -4.53 -19.82
CA VAL A 407 13.76 -3.67 -20.35
C VAL A 407 14.09 -2.19 -20.15
N GLY A 408 14.63 -1.83 -18.97
CA GLY A 408 15.05 -0.47 -18.65
C GLY A 408 16.17 0.05 -19.56
N SER A 409 17.03 -0.85 -20.07
CA SER A 409 18.16 -0.52 -20.93
C SER A 409 17.81 -0.42 -22.41
N ILE A 410 16.56 -0.77 -22.83
CA ILE A 410 16.12 -0.70 -24.22
C ILE A 410 16.11 0.77 -24.68
N PRO A 411 16.90 1.13 -25.72
CA PRO A 411 16.86 2.48 -26.26
C PRO A 411 15.57 2.68 -27.09
N LEU A 412 14.77 3.67 -26.69
CA LEU A 412 13.56 4.10 -27.39
C LEU A 412 13.87 5.33 -28.22
N PHE A 413 13.69 5.27 -29.53
CA PHE A 413 13.88 6.39 -30.43
C PHE A 413 12.58 7.17 -30.54
N ILE A 414 12.54 8.37 -29.95
CA ILE A 414 11.37 9.27 -30.01
C ILE A 414 11.66 10.34 -31.04
N PRO A 415 10.79 10.55 -32.06
CA PRO A 415 10.95 11.61 -33.04
C PRO A 415 11.03 12.99 -32.37
N GLY A 416 12.09 13.75 -32.63
CA GLY A 416 12.31 15.08 -32.04
C GLY A 416 13.27 15.12 -30.86
N ILE A 417 13.75 13.98 -30.36
CA ILE A 417 14.78 13.89 -29.32
C ILE A 417 16.09 13.41 -29.95
N SER A 418 17.17 14.13 -29.70
CA SER A 418 18.47 13.88 -30.35
C SER A 418 19.18 12.60 -29.86
N SER A 419 18.85 12.12 -28.67
CA SER A 419 19.42 10.90 -28.07
C SER A 419 18.36 9.86 -27.77
N PRO A 420 18.70 8.55 -27.87
CA PRO A 420 17.73 7.50 -27.53
C PRO A 420 17.39 7.55 -26.03
N VAL A 421 16.09 7.56 -25.74
CA VAL A 421 15.54 7.57 -24.40
C VAL A 421 15.50 6.15 -23.85
N LYS A 422 15.96 5.94 -22.62
CA LYS A 422 15.84 4.65 -21.91
C LYS A 422 14.89 4.82 -20.74
N LEU A 423 14.11 3.78 -20.45
CA LEU A 423 13.27 3.78 -19.24
C LEU A 423 14.11 3.81 -17.94
N GLY A 424 15.35 3.35 -18.03
CA GLY A 424 16.26 3.29 -16.92
C GLY A 424 15.93 2.20 -15.91
N LEU A 425 16.70 2.17 -14.82
CA LEU A 425 16.57 1.19 -13.74
C LEU A 425 15.19 1.29 -13.07
N ALA A 426 14.77 2.49 -12.71
CA ALA A 426 13.51 2.73 -12.03
C ALA A 426 12.29 2.47 -12.94
N GLY A 427 12.33 2.96 -14.18
CA GLY A 427 11.26 2.76 -15.16
C GLY A 427 11.11 1.31 -15.58
N GLY A 428 12.22 0.61 -15.85
CA GLY A 428 12.21 -0.81 -16.14
C GLY A 428 11.67 -1.64 -14.98
N ALA A 429 12.11 -1.35 -13.75
CA ALA A 429 11.67 -2.06 -12.55
C ALA A 429 10.17 -1.92 -12.29
N ILE A 430 9.59 -0.73 -12.42
CA ILE A 430 8.16 -0.55 -12.19
C ILE A 430 7.31 -1.22 -13.26
N VAL A 431 7.69 -1.11 -14.54
CA VAL A 431 6.96 -1.71 -15.66
C VAL A 431 6.96 -3.24 -15.54
N VAL A 432 8.16 -3.83 -15.41
CA VAL A 432 8.29 -5.29 -15.28
C VAL A 432 7.65 -5.79 -13.99
N GLY A 433 7.83 -5.08 -12.88
CA GLY A 433 7.20 -5.42 -11.61
C GLY A 433 5.66 -5.45 -11.71
N ILE A 434 5.04 -4.44 -12.35
CA ILE A 434 3.59 -4.41 -12.59
C ILE A 434 3.15 -5.59 -13.48
N LEU A 435 3.87 -5.86 -14.59
CA LEU A 435 3.53 -6.94 -15.51
C LEU A 435 3.67 -8.32 -14.86
N VAL A 436 4.78 -8.54 -14.16
CA VAL A 436 5.04 -9.79 -13.44
C VAL A 436 4.05 -9.97 -12.30
N GLY A 437 3.73 -8.92 -11.54
CA GLY A 437 2.71 -8.95 -10.49
C GLY A 437 1.32 -9.28 -11.01
N ALA A 438 0.95 -8.76 -12.18
CA ALA A 438 -0.37 -8.97 -12.78
C ALA A 438 -0.50 -10.30 -13.54
N PHE A 439 0.52 -10.67 -14.31
CA PHE A 439 0.47 -11.78 -15.28
C PHE A 439 1.39 -12.94 -14.95
N GLY A 440 2.36 -12.78 -14.05
CA GLY A 440 3.31 -13.81 -13.66
C GLY A 440 2.66 -15.15 -13.28
N PRO A 441 1.55 -15.17 -12.52
CA PRO A 441 0.82 -16.39 -12.21
C PRO A 441 0.32 -17.16 -13.42
N ARG A 442 0.04 -16.49 -14.54
CA ARG A 442 -0.44 -17.12 -15.79
C ARG A 442 0.67 -17.80 -16.57
N VAL A 443 1.91 -17.38 -16.38
CA VAL A 443 3.10 -17.90 -17.10
C VAL A 443 3.89 -18.87 -16.23
N HIS A 444 3.27 -19.42 -15.17
CA HIS A 444 3.92 -20.32 -14.20
C HIS A 444 5.14 -19.73 -13.51
N MET A 445 5.39 -18.44 -13.66
CA MET A 445 6.31 -17.73 -12.78
C MET A 445 5.63 -17.65 -11.42
N ILE A 446 6.11 -18.45 -10.47
CA ILE A 446 5.60 -18.44 -9.10
C ILE A 446 6.06 -17.12 -8.46
N THR A 447 5.32 -16.06 -8.70
CA THR A 447 5.56 -14.72 -8.14
C THR A 447 4.94 -14.56 -6.74
N TYR A 448 4.64 -15.70 -6.09
CA TYR A 448 4.15 -15.70 -4.72
C TYR A 448 5.31 -15.44 -3.77
N THR A 449 5.63 -14.17 -3.64
CA THR A 449 6.11 -13.68 -2.37
C THR A 449 4.88 -13.50 -1.48
N THR A 450 4.90 -14.05 -0.27
CA THR A 450 3.88 -13.68 0.74
C THR A 450 3.82 -12.16 0.81
N ILE A 451 2.67 -11.60 1.11
CA ILE A 451 2.55 -10.14 1.33
C ILE A 451 3.65 -9.67 2.29
N SER A 452 3.95 -10.46 3.33
CA SER A 452 5.01 -10.18 4.30
C SER A 452 6.40 -10.16 3.67
N ALA A 453 6.74 -11.13 2.80
CA ALA A 453 8.04 -11.17 2.14
C ALA A 453 8.21 -10.01 1.13
N ASN A 454 7.16 -9.66 0.40
CA ASN A 454 7.19 -8.51 -0.51
C ASN A 454 7.31 -7.18 0.24
N LEU A 455 6.62 -7.05 1.37
CA LEU A 455 6.76 -5.87 2.25
C LEU A 455 8.16 -5.79 2.86
N MET A 456 8.77 -6.93 3.19
CA MET A 456 10.15 -7.00 3.68
C MET A 456 11.15 -6.57 2.59
N LEU A 457 11.05 -7.11 1.36
CA LEU A 457 11.89 -6.71 0.22
C LEU A 457 11.74 -5.22 -0.08
N ARG A 458 10.51 -4.74 -0.15
CA ARG A 458 10.21 -3.32 -0.35
C ARG A 458 10.80 -2.46 0.77
N GLY A 459 10.64 -2.88 2.03
CA GLY A 459 11.17 -2.17 3.19
C GLY A 459 12.69 -2.11 3.19
N LEU A 460 13.36 -3.24 2.91
CA LEU A 460 14.81 -3.33 2.83
C LEU A 460 15.36 -2.44 1.69
N GLY A 461 14.81 -2.57 0.48
CA GLY A 461 15.21 -1.74 -0.66
C GLY A 461 15.02 -0.25 -0.40
N LEU A 462 13.84 0.14 0.11
CA LEU A 462 13.53 1.54 0.44
C LEU A 462 14.45 2.09 1.54
N SER A 463 14.72 1.32 2.60
CA SER A 463 15.58 1.77 3.69
C SER A 463 17.01 1.98 3.21
N THR A 464 17.57 1.03 2.43
CA THR A 464 18.91 1.16 1.86
C THR A 464 19.00 2.37 0.93
N PHE A 465 18.03 2.54 0.02
CA PHE A 465 17.96 3.69 -0.88
C PHE A 465 17.90 5.02 -0.13
N LEU A 466 17.02 5.13 0.88
CA LEU A 466 16.88 6.36 1.67
C LEU A 466 18.10 6.64 2.56
N ALA A 467 18.77 5.62 3.08
CA ALA A 467 20.00 5.79 3.84
C ALA A 467 21.11 6.39 2.96
N CYS A 468 21.30 5.86 1.76
CA CYS A 468 22.31 6.35 0.81
C CYS A 468 22.00 7.77 0.35
N LEU A 469 20.75 8.05 -0.02
CA LEU A 469 20.32 9.42 -0.37
C LEU A 469 20.54 10.40 0.78
N GLY A 470 20.23 9.99 2.01
CA GLY A 470 20.42 10.84 3.18
C GLY A 470 21.87 11.15 3.47
N LEU A 471 22.75 10.14 3.36
CA LEU A 471 24.19 10.31 3.53
C LEU A 471 24.78 11.30 2.50
N ASP A 472 24.37 11.18 1.21
CA ASP A 472 24.80 12.08 0.14
C ASP A 472 24.31 13.52 0.37
N ALA A 473 23.02 13.69 0.67
CA ALA A 473 22.44 15.01 0.91
C ALA A 473 22.94 15.68 2.20
N GLY A 474 23.34 14.88 3.20
CA GLY A 474 23.66 15.36 4.54
C GLY A 474 24.82 16.35 4.59
N VAL A 475 25.80 16.21 3.69
CA VAL A 475 26.99 17.06 3.61
C VAL A 475 26.60 18.54 3.44
N HIS A 476 25.61 18.85 2.62
CA HIS A 476 25.20 20.22 2.28
C HIS A 476 23.83 20.65 2.82
N PHE A 477 23.12 19.74 3.52
CA PHE A 477 21.74 19.97 3.92
C PHE A 477 21.55 21.22 4.80
N PHE A 478 22.29 21.32 5.88
CA PHE A 478 22.12 22.43 6.84
C PHE A 478 22.56 23.76 6.27
N GLU A 479 23.58 23.79 5.41
CA GLU A 479 23.97 25.01 4.72
C GLU A 479 22.84 25.51 3.80
N THR A 480 22.16 24.61 3.09
CA THR A 480 21.06 24.96 2.17
C THR A 480 19.80 25.38 2.92
N VAL A 481 19.48 24.71 4.04
CA VAL A 481 18.27 25.01 4.84
C VAL A 481 18.28 26.44 5.36
N PHE A 482 19.45 26.94 5.81
CA PHE A 482 19.58 28.27 6.41
C PHE A 482 19.83 29.39 5.40
N ARG A 483 19.89 29.07 4.09
CA ARG A 483 19.96 30.07 3.02
C ARG A 483 18.57 30.52 2.57
N PRO A 484 18.44 31.70 1.95
CA PRO A 484 17.16 32.15 1.37
C PRO A 484 16.58 31.20 0.35
N GLU A 485 17.41 30.46 -0.40
CA GLU A 485 17.01 29.44 -1.36
C GLU A 485 16.23 28.30 -0.69
N GLY A 486 16.65 27.87 0.50
CA GLY A 486 15.96 26.82 1.26
C GLY A 486 14.53 27.24 1.63
N ALA A 487 14.34 28.47 2.08
CA ALA A 487 13.00 29.00 2.39
C ALA A 487 12.12 29.08 1.12
N LEU A 488 12.70 29.48 -0.01
CA LEU A 488 12.01 29.49 -1.31
C LEU A 488 11.57 28.07 -1.71
N TRP A 489 12.45 27.08 -1.61
CA TRP A 489 12.15 25.69 -1.97
C TRP A 489 11.04 25.10 -1.10
N ILE A 490 11.07 25.40 0.20
CA ILE A 490 10.02 25.03 1.15
C ILE A 490 8.66 25.62 0.73
N GLY A 491 8.63 26.91 0.38
CA GLY A 491 7.42 27.59 -0.09
C GLY A 491 6.88 27.02 -1.41
N LEU A 492 7.76 26.78 -2.38
CA LEU A 492 7.43 26.16 -3.66
C LEU A 492 6.86 24.75 -3.46
N GLY A 493 7.51 23.93 -2.63
CA GLY A 493 7.04 22.58 -2.31
C GLY A 493 5.66 22.59 -1.65
N PHE A 494 5.42 23.49 -0.70
CA PHE A 494 4.11 23.64 -0.08
C PHE A 494 3.02 24.03 -1.08
N ALA A 495 3.32 24.96 -2.00
CA ALA A 495 2.40 25.35 -3.06
C ALA A 495 2.07 24.18 -4.00
N ILE A 496 3.09 23.41 -4.44
CA ILE A 496 2.94 22.23 -5.30
C ILE A 496 2.13 21.13 -4.60
N THR A 497 2.21 21.02 -3.28
CA THR A 497 1.38 20.07 -2.52
C THR A 497 -0.06 20.54 -2.41
N VAL A 498 -0.29 21.76 -1.95
CA VAL A 498 -1.60 22.22 -1.48
C VAL A 498 -2.52 22.61 -2.63
N ILE A 499 -1.99 23.36 -3.61
CA ILE A 499 -2.83 23.96 -4.67
C ILE A 499 -3.51 22.89 -5.54
N PRO A 500 -2.82 21.88 -6.10
CA PRO A 500 -3.47 20.86 -6.92
C PRO A 500 -4.52 20.06 -6.14
N VAL A 501 -4.23 19.74 -4.87
CA VAL A 501 -5.14 18.99 -3.99
C VAL A 501 -6.42 19.79 -3.73
N ILE A 502 -6.30 21.09 -3.45
CA ILE A 502 -7.48 21.96 -3.22
C ILE A 502 -8.29 22.13 -4.52
N ILE A 503 -7.65 22.42 -5.65
CA ILE A 503 -8.34 22.65 -6.94
C ILE A 503 -9.14 21.41 -7.34
N VAL A 504 -8.48 20.25 -7.39
CA VAL A 504 -9.14 19.03 -7.85
C VAL A 504 -10.14 18.51 -6.82
N GLY A 505 -9.81 18.60 -5.52
CA GLY A 505 -10.71 18.20 -4.45
C GLY A 505 -11.98 19.03 -4.42
N PHE A 506 -11.86 20.36 -4.57
CA PHE A 506 -13.00 21.27 -4.68
C PHE A 506 -13.85 20.94 -5.91
N ALA A 507 -13.22 20.76 -7.08
CA ALA A 507 -13.92 20.44 -8.31
C ALA A 507 -14.67 19.10 -8.20
N ALA A 508 -14.05 18.06 -7.63
CA ALA A 508 -14.65 16.76 -7.46
C ALA A 508 -15.90 16.80 -6.57
N ILE A 509 -15.85 17.51 -5.44
CA ILE A 509 -17.00 17.66 -4.54
C ILE A 509 -18.10 18.49 -5.19
N ARG A 510 -17.74 19.63 -5.79
CA ARG A 510 -18.73 20.62 -6.28
C ARG A 510 -19.45 20.16 -7.54
N PHE A 511 -18.71 19.51 -8.48
CA PHE A 511 -19.24 19.16 -9.79
C PHE A 511 -19.63 17.68 -9.91
N MET A 512 -18.91 16.77 -9.23
CA MET A 512 -19.17 15.33 -9.35
C MET A 512 -20.02 14.77 -8.22
N LYS A 513 -20.29 15.56 -7.17
CA LYS A 513 -21.12 15.19 -6.00
C LYS A 513 -20.68 13.86 -5.35
N MET A 514 -19.38 13.62 -5.30
CA MET A 514 -18.81 12.43 -4.66
C MET A 514 -18.71 12.64 -3.15
N ASP A 515 -18.75 11.56 -2.39
CA ASP A 515 -18.56 11.61 -0.94
C ASP A 515 -17.14 12.05 -0.56
N PHE A 516 -17.03 12.73 0.57
CA PHE A 516 -15.75 13.27 1.03
C PHE A 516 -14.72 12.19 1.35
N GLY A 517 -15.16 11.03 1.91
CA GLY A 517 -14.25 9.92 2.22
C GLY A 517 -13.54 9.39 0.98
N THR A 518 -14.30 9.11 -0.08
CA THR A 518 -13.77 8.66 -1.37
C THR A 518 -12.82 9.69 -1.98
N ILE A 519 -13.20 10.98 -1.97
CA ILE A 519 -12.36 12.05 -2.51
C ILE A 519 -11.07 12.21 -1.69
N ALA A 520 -11.17 12.23 -0.37
CA ALA A 520 -10.00 12.34 0.50
C ALA A 520 -9.03 11.17 0.30
N GLY A 521 -9.54 9.94 0.19
CA GLY A 521 -8.73 8.77 -0.14
C GLY A 521 -8.07 8.87 -1.52
N MET A 522 -8.80 9.32 -2.53
CA MET A 522 -8.28 9.56 -3.88
C MET A 522 -7.17 10.62 -3.87
N LEU A 523 -7.35 11.75 -3.16
CA LEU A 523 -6.34 12.80 -3.04
C LEU A 523 -5.08 12.30 -2.31
N CYS A 524 -5.23 11.55 -1.21
CA CYS A 524 -4.11 10.91 -0.53
C CYS A 524 -3.37 9.94 -1.44
N GLY A 525 -4.09 9.13 -2.23
CA GLY A 525 -3.52 8.18 -3.18
C GLY A 525 -2.80 8.86 -4.34
N SER A 526 -3.35 9.96 -4.88
CA SER A 526 -2.72 10.76 -5.94
C SER A 526 -1.42 11.42 -5.49
N MET A 527 -1.29 11.72 -4.19
CA MET A 527 -0.08 12.30 -3.57
C MET A 527 0.85 11.25 -2.97
N ALA A 528 0.57 9.96 -3.18
CA ALA A 528 1.31 8.83 -2.61
C ALA A 528 1.51 8.92 -1.08
N ASN A 529 0.56 9.53 -0.36
CA ASN A 529 0.69 9.88 1.05
C ASN A 529 -0.14 8.99 1.98
N PRO A 530 0.43 7.87 2.48
CA PRO A 530 -0.27 6.97 3.40
C PRO A 530 -0.48 7.59 4.79
N MET A 531 0.31 8.60 5.18
CA MET A 531 0.19 9.25 6.48
C MET A 531 -1.04 10.15 6.51
N ALA A 532 -1.31 10.88 5.42
CA ALA A 532 -2.55 11.62 5.26
C ALA A 532 -3.75 10.68 5.19
N LEU A 533 -3.63 9.51 4.57
CA LEU A 533 -4.67 8.48 4.58
C LEU A 533 -4.96 8.00 6.01
N ASN A 534 -3.93 7.72 6.82
CA ASN A 534 -4.12 7.31 8.21
C ASN A 534 -4.86 8.38 9.03
N TYR A 535 -4.54 9.66 8.81
CA TYR A 535 -5.28 10.77 9.42
C TYR A 535 -6.76 10.77 9.00
N ILE A 536 -7.06 10.58 7.71
CA ILE A 536 -8.43 10.52 7.22
C ILE A 536 -9.18 9.31 7.78
N ASN A 537 -8.57 8.12 7.82
CA ASN A 537 -9.17 6.92 8.39
C ASN A 537 -9.45 7.05 9.89
N SER A 538 -8.67 7.87 10.61
CA SER A 538 -8.96 8.18 12.02
C SER A 538 -10.07 9.21 12.22
N THR A 539 -10.42 9.96 11.18
CA THR A 539 -11.36 11.09 11.23
C THR A 539 -12.72 10.73 10.62
N ILE A 540 -12.73 9.80 9.67
CA ILE A 540 -13.93 9.34 8.95
C ILE A 540 -14.08 7.84 9.20
N GLU A 541 -15.25 7.43 9.64
CA GLU A 541 -15.58 6.01 9.79
C GLU A 541 -15.85 5.39 8.41
N GLY A 542 -15.38 4.14 8.19
CA GLY A 542 -15.59 3.37 6.97
C GLY A 542 -14.34 3.17 6.12
N ASP A 543 -14.44 2.30 5.13
CA ASP A 543 -13.31 1.86 4.30
C ASP A 543 -13.16 2.66 3.00
N SER A 544 -14.09 3.60 2.71
CA SER A 544 -14.13 4.35 1.46
C SER A 544 -12.82 5.10 1.15
N PRO A 545 -12.13 5.74 2.14
CA PRO A 545 -10.85 6.38 1.85
C PRO A 545 -9.76 5.39 1.46
N SER A 546 -9.68 4.26 2.17
CA SER A 546 -8.68 3.22 1.90
C SER A 546 -8.88 2.56 0.53
N VAL A 547 -10.13 2.30 0.15
CA VAL A 547 -10.49 1.73 -1.16
C VAL A 547 -10.16 2.70 -2.29
N ALA A 548 -10.50 3.97 -2.14
CA ALA A 548 -10.20 5.00 -3.13
C ALA A 548 -8.69 5.21 -3.29
N TYR A 549 -7.95 5.26 -2.17
CA TYR A 549 -6.49 5.31 -2.17
C TYR A 549 -5.89 4.15 -2.96
N ALA A 550 -6.26 2.91 -2.61
CA ALA A 550 -5.75 1.71 -3.26
C ALA A 550 -6.08 1.64 -4.77
N THR A 551 -7.21 2.24 -5.18
CA THR A 551 -7.63 2.29 -6.58
C THR A 551 -6.74 3.19 -7.43
N VAL A 552 -6.34 4.37 -6.91
CA VAL A 552 -5.65 5.39 -7.71
C VAL A 552 -4.13 5.39 -7.55
N TYR A 553 -3.63 4.96 -6.39
CA TYR A 553 -2.20 4.96 -6.06
C TYR A 553 -1.31 4.30 -7.11
N PRO A 554 -1.67 3.12 -7.69
CA PRO A 554 -0.83 2.47 -8.69
C PRO A 554 -0.59 3.32 -9.93
N LEU A 555 -1.66 3.89 -10.48
CA LEU A 555 -1.59 4.66 -11.72
C LEU A 555 -0.87 6.00 -11.51
N THR A 556 -1.17 6.68 -10.41
CA THR A 556 -0.54 7.98 -10.11
C THR A 556 0.94 7.85 -9.79
N MET A 557 1.34 6.78 -9.09
CA MET A 557 2.74 6.47 -8.81
C MET A 557 3.52 6.26 -10.10
N PHE A 558 3.00 5.40 -11.00
CA PHE A 558 3.58 5.17 -12.32
C PHE A 558 3.65 6.46 -13.14
N SER A 559 2.55 7.23 -13.19
CA SER A 559 2.50 8.47 -13.96
C SER A 559 3.52 9.50 -13.49
N ARG A 560 3.71 9.68 -12.19
CA ARG A 560 4.70 10.61 -11.63
C ARG A 560 6.13 10.22 -11.97
N LEU A 561 6.44 8.93 -11.87
CA LEU A 561 7.76 8.40 -12.21
C LEU A 561 8.09 8.68 -13.69
N VAL A 562 7.19 8.31 -14.60
CA VAL A 562 7.37 8.53 -16.04
C VAL A 562 7.43 10.03 -16.36
N THR A 563 6.60 10.84 -15.71
CA THR A 563 6.58 12.29 -15.97
C THR A 563 7.87 12.96 -15.54
N ALA A 564 8.49 12.57 -14.41
CA ALA A 564 9.77 13.14 -13.99
C ALA A 564 10.86 12.89 -15.02
N GLN A 565 10.92 11.67 -15.57
CA GLN A 565 11.84 11.32 -16.64
C GLN A 565 11.57 12.16 -17.90
N LEU A 566 10.30 12.22 -18.33
CA LEU A 566 9.91 12.99 -19.52
C LEU A 566 10.19 14.49 -19.37
N LEU A 567 9.96 15.08 -18.20
CA LEU A 567 10.27 16.50 -17.96
C LEU A 567 11.74 16.80 -18.17
N LEU A 568 12.62 15.99 -17.60
CA LEU A 568 14.07 16.18 -17.76
C LEU A 568 14.51 15.95 -19.21
N MET A 569 13.97 14.92 -19.88
CA MET A 569 14.34 14.58 -21.25
C MET A 569 13.86 15.59 -22.30
N LEU A 570 12.73 16.28 -22.06
CA LEU A 570 12.13 17.20 -23.02
C LEU A 570 12.60 18.64 -22.84
N PHE A 571 13.03 19.02 -21.63
CA PHE A 571 13.31 20.41 -21.30
C PHE A 571 14.79 20.66 -20.88
N LEU A 572 15.61 19.62 -20.78
CA LEU A 572 17.07 19.71 -20.71
C LEU A 572 17.71 19.24 -22.02
#